data_87c20b25080c9bb81bfb334ba4684640
#
_entry.id   87c20b25080c9bb81bfb334ba4684640
#
_cell.length_a   1.000
_cell.length_b   1.000
_cell.length_c   1.000
_cell.angle_alpha   90.00
_cell.angle_beta   90.00
_cell.angle_gamma   90.00
#
_symmetry.space_group_name_H-M   'P 1'
#
loop_
_entity.id
_entity.type
_entity.pdbx_description
1 polymer ?
#
loop_
_entity_poly.entity_id
_entity_poly.type
_entity_poly.pdbx_seq_one_letter_code
_entity_poly.pdbx_strand_id
1 'polypeptide(L)'
;TFQDKGLWIAVLNKLKKGDYVLIQFGHNDNGALNDSLRARGTIKGIGNETEEIDNILTKKHETVHTYGWYIQKVVREAKSKGAIPIICSPIPRNDWKDGKVPRNDTSYGLWAKQIAEKEKVTFINLNDKMAVEMEKLGEQKVTGTYFYKKDHTHPSAKGAVLAASLIVNELKGSKNSLKKYILKDPKIV
;
A
#
# COMPACT_ATOMS: atom_id res chain seq x y z
N THR A 1 0.57 13.37 4.25
CA THR A 1 0.86 14.03 2.94
C THR A 1 -0.24 13.80 1.88
N PHE A 2 -0.68 12.53 1.65
CA PHE A 2 -1.74 12.26 0.66
C PHE A 2 -3.08 12.89 1.07
N GLN A 3 -3.40 12.85 2.36
CA GLN A 3 -4.60 13.48 2.90
C GLN A 3 -4.44 15.00 3.02
N ASP A 4 -3.33 15.49 3.57
CA ASP A 4 -3.09 16.92 3.82
C ASP A 4 -3.06 17.78 2.54
N LYS A 5 -2.64 17.16 1.42
CA LYS A 5 -2.71 17.77 0.09
C LYS A 5 -4.10 17.70 -0.56
N GLY A 6 -5.11 17.20 0.14
CA GLY A 6 -6.47 17.04 -0.39
C GLY A 6 -6.62 16.00 -1.50
N LEU A 7 -5.59 15.17 -1.76
CA LEU A 7 -5.63 14.18 -2.84
C LEU A 7 -6.68 13.10 -2.57
N TRP A 8 -6.81 12.69 -1.30
CA TRP A 8 -7.85 11.72 -0.93
C TRP A 8 -9.26 12.30 -1.09
N ILE A 9 -9.50 13.54 -0.68
CA ILE A 9 -10.81 14.16 -0.83
C ILE A 9 -11.20 14.31 -2.30
N ALA A 10 -10.21 14.58 -3.19
CA ALA A 10 -10.45 14.63 -4.62
C ALA A 10 -10.89 13.26 -5.20
N VAL A 11 -10.32 12.16 -4.70
CA VAL A 11 -10.77 10.79 -5.04
C VAL A 11 -12.16 10.53 -4.47
N LEU A 12 -12.35 10.79 -3.17
CA LEU A 12 -13.60 10.53 -2.45
C LEU A 12 -14.82 11.23 -3.10
N ASN A 13 -14.62 12.45 -3.60
CA ASN A 13 -15.68 13.21 -4.28
C ASN A 13 -16.10 12.60 -5.63
N LYS A 14 -15.26 11.75 -6.22
CA LYS A 14 -15.56 11.06 -7.48
C LYS A 14 -16.11 9.66 -7.28
N LEU A 15 -15.95 9.08 -6.09
CA LEU A 15 -16.43 7.73 -5.80
C LEU A 15 -17.94 7.63 -5.86
N LYS A 16 -18.39 6.54 -6.45
CA LYS A 16 -19.80 6.15 -6.58
C LYS A 16 -20.03 4.78 -5.95
N LYS A 17 -21.29 4.51 -5.62
CA LYS A 17 -21.70 3.19 -5.16
C LYS A 17 -21.31 2.12 -6.17
N GLY A 18 -20.63 1.09 -5.68
CA GLY A 18 -20.14 -0.04 -6.49
C GLY A 18 -18.74 0.11 -7.03
N ASP A 19 -18.10 1.27 -6.91
CA ASP A 19 -16.68 1.44 -7.26
C ASP A 19 -15.77 0.60 -6.34
N TYR A 20 -14.63 0.17 -6.86
CA TYR A 20 -13.61 -0.53 -6.09
C TYR A 20 -12.44 0.41 -5.80
N VAL A 21 -11.94 0.37 -4.58
CA VAL A 21 -10.80 1.18 -4.14
C VAL A 21 -9.69 0.27 -3.66
N LEU A 22 -8.60 0.14 -4.43
CA LEU A 22 -7.39 -0.56 -4.01
C LEU A 22 -6.50 0.41 -3.23
N ILE A 23 -6.18 0.05 -2.00
CA ILE A 23 -5.43 0.88 -1.05
C ILE A 23 -4.09 0.20 -0.77
N GLN A 24 -2.99 0.88 -1.11
CA GLN A 24 -1.64 0.43 -0.82
C GLN A 24 -0.78 1.63 -0.40
N PHE A 25 -0.50 1.72 0.90
CA PHE A 25 0.34 2.76 1.50
C PHE A 25 1.34 2.14 2.48
N GLY A 26 2.38 2.88 2.87
CA GLY A 26 3.31 2.48 3.92
C GLY A 26 4.79 2.57 3.56
N HIS A 27 5.18 2.69 2.28
CA HIS A 27 6.59 2.67 1.85
C HIS A 27 7.45 3.79 2.45
N ASN A 28 6.88 4.92 2.77
CA ASN A 28 7.58 6.10 3.27
C ASN A 28 7.13 6.53 4.67
N ASP A 29 6.22 5.79 5.27
CA ASP A 29 5.56 6.17 6.51
C ASP A 29 6.43 5.92 7.75
N ASN A 30 7.55 5.18 7.59
CA ASN A 30 8.53 4.95 8.65
C ASN A 30 9.53 6.12 8.81
N GLY A 31 9.41 7.18 8.01
CA GLY A 31 10.23 8.39 8.14
C GLY A 31 9.89 9.17 9.40
N ALA A 32 10.70 10.21 9.66
CA ALA A 32 10.43 11.14 10.75
C ALA A 32 9.08 11.85 10.54
N LEU A 33 8.36 12.10 11.63
CA LEU A 33 7.12 12.85 11.60
C LEU A 33 7.38 14.29 11.19
N ASN A 34 8.49 14.86 11.67
CA ASN A 34 8.88 16.24 11.41
C ASN A 34 10.39 16.34 11.18
N ASP A 35 10.81 16.53 9.95
CA ASP A 35 12.19 16.71 9.56
C ASP A 35 12.33 17.71 8.38
N SER A 36 13.55 18.13 8.11
CA SER A 36 13.85 19.10 7.03
C SER A 36 13.81 18.50 5.62
N LEU A 37 13.72 17.15 5.50
CA LEU A 37 13.75 16.46 4.22
C LEU A 37 12.36 16.15 3.68
N ARG A 38 11.50 15.59 4.52
CA ARG A 38 10.20 15.04 4.07
C ARG A 38 9.05 15.34 5.00
N ALA A 39 9.25 15.30 6.34
CA ALA A 39 8.22 15.52 7.38
C ALA A 39 6.89 14.82 7.05
N ARG A 40 6.92 13.51 6.79
CA ARG A 40 5.76 12.76 6.28
C ARG A 40 5.62 11.35 6.85
N GLY A 41 6.27 11.07 7.98
CA GLY A 41 6.07 9.83 8.71
C GLY A 41 4.68 9.73 9.30
N THR A 42 4.33 8.54 9.76
CA THR A 42 3.14 8.29 10.58
C THR A 42 3.56 7.63 11.88
N ILE A 43 2.77 7.77 12.92
CA ILE A 43 2.97 6.99 14.14
C ILE A 43 2.78 5.52 13.78
N LYS A 44 3.66 4.65 14.30
CA LYS A 44 3.61 3.21 14.06
C LYS A 44 2.39 2.59 14.74
N GLY A 45 1.81 1.55 14.11
CA GLY A 45 0.70 0.80 14.70
C GLY A 45 -0.67 1.16 14.14
N ILE A 46 -1.70 0.70 14.84
CA ILE A 46 -3.11 0.80 14.42
C ILE A 46 -4.01 1.45 15.48
N GLY A 47 -3.42 2.01 16.54
CA GLY A 47 -4.16 2.68 17.62
C GLY A 47 -4.66 4.08 17.22
N ASN A 48 -5.06 4.82 18.24
CA ASN A 48 -5.57 6.19 18.10
C ASN A 48 -4.58 7.24 18.59
N GLU A 49 -3.33 6.86 18.80
CA GLU A 49 -2.28 7.76 19.27
C GLU A 49 -2.08 8.91 18.29
N THR A 50 -1.82 10.08 18.84
CA THR A 50 -1.58 11.31 18.09
C THR A 50 -0.32 12.01 18.57
N GLU A 51 0.30 12.78 17.71
CA GLU A 51 1.40 13.69 18.02
C GLU A 51 1.16 15.03 17.32
N GLU A 52 1.21 16.11 18.10
CA GLU A 52 1.11 17.47 17.56
C GLU A 52 2.48 17.93 17.11
N ILE A 53 2.57 18.41 15.88
CA ILE A 53 3.81 18.93 15.31
C ILE A 53 3.60 20.27 14.63
N ASP A 54 4.60 21.14 14.71
CA ASP A 54 4.72 22.28 13.83
C ASP A 54 5.61 21.88 12.65
N ASN A 55 4.97 21.44 11.58
CA ASN A 55 5.64 20.87 10.42
C ASN A 55 6.63 21.87 9.81
N ILE A 56 7.92 21.56 9.88
CA ILE A 56 8.98 22.48 9.46
C ILE A 56 9.04 22.74 7.95
N LEU A 57 8.40 21.91 7.13
CA LEU A 57 8.31 22.09 5.68
C LEU A 57 7.07 22.89 5.27
N THR A 58 5.89 22.51 5.80
CA THR A 58 4.61 23.14 5.45
C THR A 58 4.33 24.41 6.26
N LYS A 59 5.06 24.63 7.37
CA LYS A 59 4.84 25.70 8.36
C LYS A 59 3.43 25.69 8.96
N LYS A 60 2.83 24.52 9.02
CA LYS A 60 1.49 24.31 9.59
C LYS A 60 1.58 23.50 10.87
N HIS A 61 0.68 23.79 11.79
CA HIS A 61 0.40 22.93 12.91
C HIS A 61 -0.41 21.73 12.41
N GLU A 62 0.02 20.50 12.73
CA GLU A 62 -0.56 19.28 12.23
C GLU A 62 -0.66 18.25 13.35
N THR A 63 -1.80 17.56 13.44
CA THR A 63 -1.99 16.38 14.27
C THR A 63 -1.66 15.15 13.45
N VAL A 64 -0.58 14.47 13.81
CA VAL A 64 -0.15 13.22 13.17
C VAL A 64 -0.78 12.03 13.90
N HIS A 65 -1.35 11.11 13.14
CA HIS A 65 -1.97 9.88 13.63
C HIS A 65 -1.14 8.63 13.30
N THR A 66 -1.61 7.49 13.77
CA THR A 66 -1.04 6.19 13.40
C THR A 66 -1.30 5.87 11.93
N TYR A 67 -0.43 5.03 11.37
CA TYR A 67 -0.65 4.44 10.04
C TYR A 67 -2.04 3.82 9.91
N GLY A 68 -2.42 3.01 10.89
CA GLY A 68 -3.70 2.33 10.86
C GLY A 68 -4.91 3.27 10.93
N TRP A 69 -4.80 4.36 11.67
CA TRP A 69 -5.85 5.39 11.73
C TRP A 69 -6.10 5.96 10.33
N TYR A 70 -5.03 6.32 9.59
CA TYR A 70 -5.17 6.85 8.23
C TYR A 70 -5.80 5.85 7.26
N ILE A 71 -5.38 4.57 7.30
CA ILE A 71 -5.95 3.53 6.45
C ILE A 71 -7.42 3.28 6.80
N GLN A 72 -7.73 3.21 8.10
CA GLN A 72 -9.11 3.01 8.57
C GLN A 72 -10.03 4.15 8.13
N LYS A 73 -9.56 5.40 8.22
CA LYS A 73 -10.28 6.58 7.73
C LYS A 73 -10.62 6.44 6.25
N VAL A 74 -9.64 6.13 5.40
CA VAL A 74 -9.85 5.94 3.95
C VAL A 74 -10.87 4.84 3.67
N VAL A 75 -10.77 3.70 4.36
CA VAL A 75 -11.71 2.58 4.21
C VAL A 75 -13.13 2.98 4.57
N ARG A 76 -13.31 3.63 5.71
CA ARG A 76 -14.65 4.04 6.20
C ARG A 76 -15.30 5.07 5.29
N GLU A 77 -14.54 6.06 4.85
CA GLU A 77 -15.01 7.09 3.93
C GLU A 77 -15.36 6.51 2.55
N ALA A 78 -14.57 5.58 2.02
CA ALA A 78 -14.92 4.86 0.80
C ALA A 78 -16.23 4.06 0.96
N LYS A 79 -16.38 3.32 2.07
CA LYS A 79 -17.64 2.61 2.39
C LYS A 79 -18.85 3.53 2.51
N SER A 80 -18.70 4.72 3.08
CA SER A 80 -19.79 5.69 3.20
C SER A 80 -20.32 6.17 1.84
N LYS A 81 -19.48 6.09 0.79
CA LYS A 81 -19.87 6.32 -0.61
C LYS A 81 -20.47 5.07 -1.28
N GLY A 82 -20.54 3.94 -0.58
CA GLY A 82 -20.95 2.66 -1.13
C GLY A 82 -19.90 1.99 -2.02
N ALA A 83 -18.65 2.45 -1.97
CA ALA A 83 -17.52 1.83 -2.65
C ALA A 83 -17.04 0.60 -1.87
N ILE A 84 -16.27 -0.26 -2.54
CA ILE A 84 -15.77 -1.54 -2.04
C ILE A 84 -14.24 -1.44 -1.86
N PRO A 85 -13.73 -1.18 -0.63
CA PRO A 85 -12.30 -1.10 -0.38
C PRO A 85 -11.63 -2.48 -0.39
N ILE A 86 -10.40 -2.50 -0.89
CA ILE A 86 -9.49 -3.64 -0.89
C ILE A 86 -8.14 -3.12 -0.38
N ILE A 87 -7.58 -3.71 0.66
CA ILE A 87 -6.29 -3.32 1.20
C ILE A 87 -5.21 -4.28 0.70
N CYS A 88 -4.13 -3.73 0.15
CA CYS A 88 -2.92 -4.48 -0.19
C CYS A 88 -1.80 -4.10 0.78
N SER A 89 -1.01 -5.09 1.24
CA SER A 89 0.25 -4.77 1.91
C SER A 89 1.21 -4.07 0.94
N PRO A 90 2.10 -3.17 1.41
CA PRO A 90 3.12 -2.57 0.55
C PRO A 90 3.97 -3.63 -0.13
N ILE A 91 4.29 -3.48 -1.42
CA ILE A 91 5.23 -4.37 -2.10
C ILE A 91 6.58 -4.39 -1.35
N PRO A 92 7.39 -5.45 -1.46
CA PRO A 92 8.74 -5.42 -0.90
C PRO A 92 9.63 -4.42 -1.67
N ARG A 93 10.71 -4.00 -1.04
CA ARG A 93 11.82 -3.34 -1.72
C ARG A 93 12.72 -4.41 -2.35
N ASN A 94 13.55 -4.01 -3.30
CA ASN A 94 14.59 -4.88 -3.85
C ASN A 94 15.80 -4.91 -2.90
N ASP A 95 15.54 -5.29 -1.65
CA ASP A 95 16.53 -5.51 -0.61
C ASP A 95 16.66 -7.01 -0.38
N TRP A 96 17.90 -7.50 -0.23
CA TRP A 96 18.16 -8.92 -0.08
C TRP A 96 19.02 -9.18 1.15
N LYS A 97 18.72 -10.25 1.85
CA LYS A 97 19.52 -10.77 2.95
C LYS A 97 19.55 -12.30 2.84
N ASP A 98 20.75 -12.86 2.68
CA ASP A 98 20.95 -14.31 2.57
C ASP A 98 20.06 -14.99 1.52
N GLY A 99 19.90 -14.35 0.35
CA GLY A 99 19.04 -14.82 -0.74
C GLY A 99 17.54 -14.69 -0.50
N LYS A 100 17.13 -13.99 0.56
CA LYS A 100 15.75 -13.74 0.92
C LYS A 100 15.41 -12.25 0.83
N VAL A 101 14.18 -11.98 0.47
CA VAL A 101 13.61 -10.63 0.46
C VAL A 101 12.91 -10.38 1.80
N PRO A 102 13.31 -9.37 2.57
CA PRO A 102 12.67 -9.06 3.85
C PRO A 102 11.17 -8.78 3.72
N ARG A 103 10.39 -9.35 4.64
CA ARG A 103 8.93 -9.12 4.71
C ARG A 103 8.62 -7.94 5.63
N ASN A 104 7.44 -7.37 5.45
CA ASN A 104 6.91 -6.33 6.33
C ASN A 104 5.76 -6.84 7.21
N ASP A 105 5.81 -8.14 7.54
CA ASP A 105 4.82 -8.90 8.30
C ASP A 105 4.83 -8.62 9.82
N THR A 106 5.77 -7.84 10.30
CA THR A 106 5.84 -7.32 11.67
C THR A 106 5.62 -5.81 11.75
N SER A 107 5.29 -5.18 10.64
CA SER A 107 5.16 -3.73 10.52
C SER A 107 3.97 -3.34 9.62
N TYR A 108 4.18 -2.51 8.61
CA TYR A 108 3.12 -1.98 7.74
C TYR A 108 2.27 -3.04 7.05
N GLY A 109 2.84 -4.20 6.71
CA GLY A 109 2.06 -5.32 6.17
C GLY A 109 1.13 -5.93 7.20
N LEU A 110 1.61 -6.13 8.43
CA LEU A 110 0.80 -6.60 9.56
C LEU A 110 -0.32 -5.59 9.86
N TRP A 111 0.01 -4.32 9.98
CA TRP A 111 -0.97 -3.28 10.32
C TRP A 111 -2.04 -3.13 9.22
N ALA A 112 -1.65 -3.22 7.95
CA ALA A 112 -2.59 -3.25 6.83
C ALA A 112 -3.57 -4.43 6.94
N LYS A 113 -3.06 -5.63 7.28
CA LYS A 113 -3.88 -6.82 7.53
C LYS A 113 -4.84 -6.62 8.69
N GLN A 114 -4.35 -6.14 9.83
CA GLN A 114 -5.17 -5.90 11.02
C GLN A 114 -6.32 -4.91 10.76
N ILE A 115 -6.05 -3.84 9.98
CA ILE A 115 -7.11 -2.90 9.61
C ILE A 115 -8.12 -3.55 8.64
N ALA A 116 -7.66 -4.37 7.70
CA ALA A 116 -8.58 -5.09 6.82
C ALA A 116 -9.51 -6.04 7.58
N GLU A 117 -8.99 -6.76 8.56
CA GLU A 117 -9.75 -7.62 9.46
C GLU A 117 -10.74 -6.81 10.30
N LYS A 118 -10.29 -5.75 10.97
CA LYS A 118 -11.11 -4.84 11.78
C LYS A 118 -12.25 -4.22 10.99
N GLU A 119 -11.98 -3.79 9.77
CA GLU A 119 -12.94 -3.16 8.88
C GLU A 119 -13.72 -4.16 8.02
N LYS A 120 -13.43 -5.47 8.12
CA LYS A 120 -14.06 -6.55 7.34
C LYS A 120 -14.03 -6.29 5.83
N VAL A 121 -12.85 -5.95 5.31
CA VAL A 121 -12.59 -5.76 3.89
C VAL A 121 -11.59 -6.79 3.37
N THR A 122 -11.53 -6.96 2.05
CA THR A 122 -10.57 -7.86 1.43
C THR A 122 -9.13 -7.38 1.68
N PHE A 123 -8.27 -8.30 2.13
CA PHE A 123 -6.84 -8.09 2.26
C PHE A 123 -6.07 -8.92 1.23
N ILE A 124 -5.07 -8.32 0.61
CA ILE A 124 -4.14 -9.00 -0.30
C ILE A 124 -2.73 -8.85 0.28
N ASN A 125 -2.11 -9.96 0.69
CA ASN A 125 -0.72 -9.96 1.16
C ASN A 125 0.26 -9.87 -0.02
N LEU A 126 0.24 -8.72 -0.70
CA LEU A 126 1.07 -8.49 -1.89
C LEU A 126 2.56 -8.50 -1.57
N ASN A 127 2.96 -8.08 -0.36
CA ASN A 127 4.35 -8.12 0.10
C ASN A 127 4.95 -9.51 0.01
N ASP A 128 4.34 -10.47 0.70
CA ASP A 128 4.85 -11.83 0.73
C ASP A 128 4.80 -12.51 -0.64
N LYS A 129 3.69 -12.35 -1.36
CA LYS A 129 3.54 -12.94 -2.69
C LYS A 129 4.58 -12.44 -3.67
N MET A 130 4.84 -11.13 -3.70
CA MET A 130 5.86 -10.56 -4.57
C MET A 130 7.27 -10.96 -4.13
N ALA A 131 7.53 -11.01 -2.83
CA ALA A 131 8.80 -11.45 -2.30
C ALA A 131 9.09 -12.93 -2.66
N VAL A 132 8.09 -13.81 -2.57
CA VAL A 132 8.23 -15.22 -3.02
C VAL A 132 8.60 -15.31 -4.51
N GLU A 133 7.95 -14.53 -5.37
CA GLU A 133 8.29 -14.53 -6.80
C GLU A 133 9.68 -13.92 -7.07
N MET A 134 10.05 -12.88 -6.36
CA MET A 134 11.41 -12.31 -6.43
C MET A 134 12.46 -13.36 -6.03
N GLU A 135 12.25 -14.09 -4.94
CA GLU A 135 13.17 -15.14 -4.47
C GLU A 135 13.31 -16.29 -5.48
N LYS A 136 12.22 -16.69 -6.15
CA LYS A 136 12.28 -17.68 -7.25
C LYS A 136 13.08 -17.18 -8.46
N LEU A 137 12.97 -15.90 -8.77
CA LEU A 137 13.67 -15.27 -9.89
C LEU A 137 15.17 -15.05 -9.58
N GLY A 138 15.50 -14.84 -8.31
CA GLY A 138 16.85 -14.50 -7.84
C GLY A 138 17.23 -13.03 -8.01
N GLU A 139 18.09 -12.56 -7.11
CA GLU A 139 18.50 -11.15 -7.01
C GLU A 139 19.04 -10.59 -8.33
N GLN A 140 19.91 -11.33 -9.01
CA GLN A 140 20.54 -10.89 -10.27
C GLN A 140 19.50 -10.60 -11.37
N LYS A 141 18.43 -11.42 -11.45
CA LYS A 141 17.36 -11.23 -12.44
C LYS A 141 16.38 -10.14 -12.02
N VAL A 142 16.12 -10.01 -10.74
CA VAL A 142 15.20 -8.99 -10.20
C VAL A 142 15.80 -7.60 -10.38
N THR A 143 17.07 -7.42 -9.99
CA THR A 143 17.76 -6.13 -10.08
C THR A 143 18.04 -5.76 -11.54
N GLY A 144 17.54 -4.62 -11.96
CA GLY A 144 17.66 -4.10 -13.34
C GLY A 144 16.59 -4.61 -14.30
N THR A 145 15.76 -5.61 -13.89
CA THR A 145 14.64 -6.08 -14.72
C THR A 145 13.29 -5.75 -14.09
N TYR A 146 13.07 -6.14 -12.84
CA TYR A 146 11.82 -5.88 -12.10
C TYR A 146 11.91 -4.65 -11.20
N PHE A 147 13.11 -4.30 -10.79
CA PHE A 147 13.47 -3.02 -10.15
C PHE A 147 14.61 -2.39 -10.93
N TYR A 148 14.73 -1.08 -10.88
CA TYR A 148 15.85 -0.38 -11.52
C TYR A 148 17.17 -0.66 -10.77
N LYS A 149 18.29 -0.71 -11.49
CA LYS A 149 19.61 -1.05 -10.91
C LYS A 149 20.04 -0.18 -9.73
N LYS A 150 19.65 1.10 -9.75
CA LYS A 150 20.03 2.10 -8.73
C LYS A 150 18.85 2.52 -7.85
N ASP A 151 17.70 1.86 -7.98
CA ASP A 151 16.51 2.17 -7.22
C ASP A 151 15.90 0.87 -6.69
N HIS A 152 16.16 0.61 -5.43
CA HIS A 152 15.64 -0.57 -4.75
C HIS A 152 14.18 -0.43 -4.32
N THR A 153 13.59 0.74 -4.48
CA THR A 153 12.23 1.05 -3.97
C THR A 153 11.17 0.96 -5.07
N HIS A 154 11.45 1.49 -6.25
CA HIS A 154 10.46 1.62 -7.29
C HIS A 154 10.59 0.48 -8.31
N PRO A 155 9.52 -0.29 -8.55
CA PRO A 155 9.51 -1.32 -9.57
C PRO A 155 9.60 -0.71 -10.98
N SER A 156 10.22 -1.45 -11.89
CA SER A 156 10.13 -1.18 -13.31
C SER A 156 8.72 -1.50 -13.85
N ALA A 157 8.46 -1.24 -15.12
CA ALA A 157 7.22 -1.66 -15.78
C ALA A 157 6.96 -3.17 -15.63
N LYS A 158 8.00 -4.02 -15.76
CA LYS A 158 7.89 -5.47 -15.52
C LYS A 158 7.57 -5.81 -14.07
N GLY A 159 8.17 -5.10 -13.12
CA GLY A 159 7.85 -5.27 -11.69
C GLY A 159 6.42 -4.84 -11.37
N ALA A 160 5.94 -3.77 -11.98
CA ALA A 160 4.55 -3.33 -11.83
C ALA A 160 3.56 -4.35 -12.42
N VAL A 161 3.87 -4.93 -13.58
CA VAL A 161 3.06 -6.01 -14.18
C VAL A 161 3.06 -7.25 -13.27
N LEU A 162 4.19 -7.63 -12.69
CA LEU A 162 4.25 -8.74 -11.73
C LEU A 162 3.33 -8.47 -10.54
N ALA A 163 3.44 -7.29 -9.91
CA ALA A 163 2.59 -6.92 -8.78
C ALA A 163 1.09 -6.95 -9.16
N ALA A 164 0.73 -6.39 -10.32
CA ALA A 164 -0.65 -6.41 -10.80
C ALA A 164 -1.16 -7.84 -11.05
N SER A 165 -0.34 -8.70 -11.64
CA SER A 165 -0.69 -10.11 -11.88
C SER A 165 -0.95 -10.87 -10.58
N LEU A 166 -0.16 -10.61 -9.54
CA LEU A 166 -0.37 -11.21 -8.21
C LEU A 166 -1.68 -10.75 -7.58
N ILE A 167 -2.01 -9.46 -7.68
CA ILE A 167 -3.31 -8.93 -7.21
C ILE A 167 -4.47 -9.62 -7.97
N VAL A 168 -4.38 -9.72 -9.29
CA VAL A 168 -5.39 -10.36 -10.13
C VAL A 168 -5.60 -11.83 -9.74
N ASN A 169 -4.51 -12.58 -9.52
CA ASN A 169 -4.58 -13.98 -9.12
C ASN A 169 -5.27 -14.15 -7.75
N GLU A 170 -4.96 -13.28 -6.78
CA GLU A 170 -5.64 -13.29 -5.49
C GLU A 170 -7.13 -12.97 -5.60
N LEU A 171 -7.48 -11.97 -6.40
CA LEU A 171 -8.87 -11.61 -6.62
C LEU A 171 -9.67 -12.73 -7.29
N LYS A 172 -9.07 -13.45 -8.27
CA LYS A 172 -9.72 -14.62 -8.92
C LYS A 172 -10.06 -15.71 -7.89
N GLY A 173 -9.17 -15.98 -6.94
CA GLY A 173 -9.39 -16.96 -5.86
C GLY A 173 -10.25 -16.49 -4.70
N SER A 174 -10.54 -15.20 -4.61
CA SER A 174 -11.25 -14.59 -3.48
C SER A 174 -12.77 -14.61 -3.62
N LYS A 175 -13.45 -14.21 -2.52
CA LYS A 175 -14.91 -13.94 -2.54
C LYS A 175 -15.22 -12.52 -3.01
N ASN A 176 -14.23 -11.67 -3.31
CA ASN A 176 -14.42 -10.29 -3.73
C ASN A 176 -15.11 -10.22 -5.09
N SER A 177 -16.13 -9.38 -5.20
CA SER A 177 -16.94 -9.26 -6.42
C SER A 177 -16.19 -8.63 -7.60
N LEU A 178 -15.05 -7.96 -7.37
CA LEU A 178 -14.19 -7.42 -8.43
C LEU A 178 -13.72 -8.50 -9.42
N LYS A 179 -13.63 -9.77 -8.97
CA LYS A 179 -13.26 -10.90 -9.85
C LYS A 179 -14.15 -11.05 -11.08
N LYS A 180 -15.41 -10.58 -11.03
CA LYS A 180 -16.34 -10.63 -12.17
C LYS A 180 -15.92 -9.75 -13.34
N TYR A 181 -15.08 -8.74 -13.09
CA TYR A 181 -14.60 -7.78 -14.08
C TYR A 181 -13.19 -8.08 -14.58
N ILE A 182 -12.56 -9.15 -14.07
CA ILE A 182 -11.23 -9.57 -14.52
C ILE A 182 -11.37 -10.27 -15.88
N LEU A 183 -10.69 -9.74 -16.88
CA LEU A 183 -10.64 -10.33 -18.20
C LEU A 183 -9.99 -11.73 -18.16
N LYS A 184 -10.48 -12.66 -19.00
CA LYS A 184 -9.89 -14.01 -19.12
C LYS A 184 -8.48 -13.95 -19.72
N ASP A 185 -8.29 -13.10 -20.73
CA ASP A 185 -7.00 -12.85 -21.38
C ASP A 185 -6.75 -11.33 -21.45
N PRO A 186 -6.13 -10.74 -20.41
CA PRO A 186 -5.74 -9.35 -20.50
C PRO A 186 -4.63 -9.21 -21.56
N LYS A 187 -4.91 -8.56 -22.66
CA LYS A 187 -3.85 -8.06 -23.54
C LYS A 187 -3.09 -7.01 -22.72
N ILE A 188 -1.94 -7.39 -22.21
CA ILE A 188 -1.01 -6.42 -21.58
C ILE A 188 -0.39 -5.66 -22.74
N VAL A 189 -0.82 -4.42 -22.91
CA VAL A 189 -0.26 -3.48 -23.88
C VAL A 189 1.09 -2.97 -23.42
#